data_167dfe9fe8a922375b50ee471c1f939c
#
_entry.id   167dfe9fe8a922375b50ee471c1f939c
#
_cell.length_a   1.000
_cell.length_b   1.000
_cell.length_c   1.000
_cell.angle_alpha   90.00
_cell.angle_beta   90.00
_cell.angle_gamma   90.00
#
_symmetry.space_group_name_H-M   'P 1'
#
loop_
_entity.id
_entity.type
_entity.pdbx_description
1 polymer ?
#
loop_
_entity_poly.entity_id
_entity_poly.type
_entity_poly.pdbx_seq_one_letter_code
_entity_poly.pdbx_strand_id
1 'polypeptide(L)'
;MLELVKGKLEDLNNNTMMIQEWLNNDELAITIWNNKYRFNEESLDEWFDRVSGGDTEVKNLIKSKKFIFGGRILANRGLEKQNRKVTYSNCYVIAPPEDNLESIFECGAKLARTFSYGGGCGIDISNLRPTGAKVNNAAKTTSGAVSFMDFYSYITGLIGQSGRRGALMISISCDHPDLEEFIELKSNLDKVTKANISVRVTDKFMEAVEHNQNVTLSFTSEVGETITKEVSAREIFIKLAKMNWDYAEPGILFWDAIKNWNLLSNNPDFSFAGVNPCAM
;
A
#
# COMPACT_ATOMS: atom_id res chain seq x y z
N MET A 1 -8.61 14.51 -57.14
CA MET A 1 -9.13 14.52 -55.74
C MET A 1 -8.73 13.26 -54.97
N LEU A 2 -8.87 12.07 -55.52
CA LEU A 2 -8.44 10.81 -54.87
C LEU A 2 -6.91 10.69 -54.70
N GLU A 3 -6.09 11.19 -55.61
CA GLU A 3 -4.63 11.20 -55.45
C GLU A 3 -4.11 12.21 -54.43
N LEU A 4 -4.79 13.37 -54.28
CA LEU A 4 -4.49 14.34 -53.20
C LEU A 4 -4.86 13.82 -51.80
N VAL A 5 -5.87 12.96 -51.72
CA VAL A 5 -6.25 12.32 -50.46
C VAL A 5 -5.30 11.15 -50.15
N LYS A 6 -4.84 10.41 -51.15
CA LYS A 6 -3.83 9.39 -50.97
C LYS A 6 -2.47 9.96 -50.55
N GLY A 7 -2.01 11.03 -51.23
CA GLY A 7 -0.75 11.71 -50.83
C GLY A 7 -0.81 12.29 -49.42
N LYS A 8 -1.92 12.89 -48.98
CA LYS A 8 -2.10 13.33 -47.62
C LYS A 8 -2.21 12.19 -46.58
N LEU A 9 -2.72 11.03 -46.99
CA LEU A 9 -2.72 9.83 -46.15
C LEU A 9 -1.34 9.18 -46.04
N GLU A 10 -0.54 9.20 -47.11
CA GLU A 10 0.85 8.72 -47.10
C GLU A 10 1.78 9.65 -46.33
N ASP A 11 1.61 10.98 -46.42
CA ASP A 11 2.35 11.97 -45.62
C ASP A 11 1.95 11.95 -44.11
N LEU A 12 0.71 11.62 -43.78
CA LEU A 12 0.27 11.39 -42.41
C LEU A 12 0.81 10.09 -41.80
N ASN A 13 1.03 9.06 -42.64
CA ASN A 13 1.62 7.78 -42.20
C ASN A 13 3.15 7.83 -42.04
N ASN A 14 3.85 8.72 -42.76
CA ASN A 14 5.31 8.77 -42.75
C ASN A 14 5.95 9.52 -41.57
N ASN A 15 5.16 10.09 -40.66
CA ASN A 15 5.70 10.81 -39.48
C ASN A 15 5.19 10.28 -38.14
N THR A 16 4.46 9.18 -38.13
CA THR A 16 3.93 8.58 -36.89
C THR A 16 4.90 7.51 -36.40
N MET A 17 5.64 7.81 -35.33
CA MET A 17 6.51 6.83 -34.67
C MET A 17 5.69 5.60 -34.26
N MET A 18 6.12 4.42 -34.65
CA MET A 18 5.44 3.18 -34.27
C MET A 18 5.89 2.74 -32.87
N ILE A 19 5.00 2.09 -32.13
CA ILE A 19 5.30 1.58 -30.78
C ILE A 19 6.49 0.61 -30.79
N GLN A 20 6.64 -0.19 -31.84
CA GLN A 20 7.75 -1.12 -32.03
C GLN A 20 9.09 -0.38 -32.10
N GLU A 21 9.14 0.69 -32.86
CA GLU A 21 10.33 1.53 -32.99
C GLU A 21 10.64 2.25 -31.67
N TRP A 22 9.63 2.85 -31.04
CA TRP A 22 9.82 3.56 -29.77
C TRP A 22 10.29 2.63 -28.65
N LEU A 23 9.83 1.37 -28.60
CA LEU A 23 10.24 0.37 -27.63
C LEU A 23 11.35 -0.58 -28.11
N ASN A 24 12.05 -0.23 -29.21
CA ASN A 24 13.18 -1.00 -29.76
C ASN A 24 12.83 -2.49 -30.03
N ASN A 25 11.61 -2.77 -30.49
CA ASN A 25 11.07 -4.10 -30.74
C ASN A 25 11.07 -5.04 -29.50
N ASP A 26 11.07 -4.49 -28.30
CA ASP A 26 10.90 -5.27 -27.07
C ASP A 26 9.44 -5.75 -26.94
N GLU A 27 9.21 -7.03 -27.23
CA GLU A 27 7.88 -7.64 -27.24
C GLU A 27 7.19 -7.57 -25.87
N LEU A 28 7.96 -7.70 -24.77
CA LEU A 28 7.41 -7.59 -23.41
C LEU A 28 6.95 -6.17 -23.12
N ALA A 29 7.77 -5.17 -23.45
CA ALA A 29 7.44 -3.76 -23.28
C ALA A 29 6.22 -3.35 -24.12
N ILE A 30 6.13 -3.82 -25.37
CA ILE A 30 4.98 -3.61 -26.27
C ILE A 30 3.71 -4.24 -25.67
N THR A 31 3.81 -5.47 -25.18
CA THR A 31 2.69 -6.17 -24.54
C THR A 31 2.22 -5.44 -23.27
N ILE A 32 3.16 -4.95 -22.44
CA ILE A 32 2.85 -4.17 -21.24
C ILE A 32 2.17 -2.85 -21.62
N TRP A 33 2.68 -2.14 -22.64
CA TRP A 33 2.07 -0.90 -23.09
C TRP A 33 0.63 -1.13 -23.57
N ASN A 34 0.41 -2.11 -24.45
CA ASN A 34 -0.93 -2.44 -24.97
C ASN A 34 -1.93 -2.80 -23.85
N ASN A 35 -1.49 -3.60 -22.88
CA ASN A 35 -2.40 -4.16 -21.87
C ASN A 35 -2.62 -3.25 -20.64
N LYS A 36 -1.69 -2.31 -20.36
CA LYS A 36 -1.71 -1.54 -19.10
C LYS A 36 -1.73 -0.04 -19.29
N TYR A 37 -1.12 0.49 -20.36
CA TYR A 37 -0.93 1.93 -20.52
C TYR A 37 -1.72 2.53 -21.66
N ARG A 38 -2.02 1.74 -22.69
CA ARG A 38 -2.86 2.13 -23.81
C ARG A 38 -4.32 2.16 -23.40
N PHE A 39 -5.00 3.26 -23.70
CA PHE A 39 -6.43 3.36 -23.46
C PHE A 39 -7.19 3.19 -24.75
N ASN A 40 -8.16 2.24 -24.77
CA ASN A 40 -8.85 1.82 -25.99
C ASN A 40 -7.85 1.52 -27.12
N GLU A 41 -8.11 1.98 -28.33
CA GLU A 41 -7.26 1.78 -29.51
C GLU A 41 -6.40 3.04 -29.82
N GLU A 42 -6.08 3.90 -28.80
CA GLU A 42 -5.26 5.09 -29.06
C GLU A 42 -3.91 4.76 -29.71
N SER A 43 -3.50 5.59 -30.66
CA SER A 43 -2.17 5.54 -31.26
C SER A 43 -1.09 5.97 -30.26
N LEU A 44 0.18 5.71 -30.56
CA LEU A 44 1.28 6.16 -29.70
C LEU A 44 1.35 7.69 -29.58
N ASP A 45 1.02 8.43 -30.64
CA ASP A 45 1.00 9.89 -30.60
C ASP A 45 -0.14 10.44 -29.76
N GLU A 46 -1.34 9.84 -29.84
CA GLU A 46 -2.47 10.18 -28.98
C GLU A 46 -2.16 9.85 -27.50
N TRP A 47 -1.46 8.73 -27.26
CA TRP A 47 -0.99 8.39 -25.93
C TRP A 47 0.00 9.42 -25.39
N PHE A 48 0.98 9.85 -26.19
CA PHE A 48 1.89 10.94 -25.80
C PHE A 48 1.16 12.23 -25.47
N ASP A 49 0.16 12.62 -26.28
CA ASP A 49 -0.64 13.82 -26.04
C ASP A 49 -1.45 13.72 -24.76
N ARG A 50 -2.09 12.58 -24.53
CA ARG A 50 -2.84 12.32 -23.30
C ARG A 50 -1.93 12.35 -22.07
N VAL A 51 -0.82 11.63 -22.09
CA VAL A 51 0.08 11.49 -20.95
C VAL A 51 0.83 12.80 -20.66
N SER A 52 1.21 13.58 -21.67
CA SER A 52 1.81 14.91 -21.49
C SER A 52 0.82 15.95 -21.00
N GLY A 53 -0.50 15.68 -21.15
CA GLY A 53 -1.55 16.68 -20.87
C GLY A 53 -1.63 17.78 -21.91
N GLY A 54 -1.10 17.55 -23.12
CA GLY A 54 -1.01 18.51 -24.21
C GLY A 54 0.21 19.45 -24.13
N ASP A 55 1.08 19.27 -23.13
CA ASP A 55 2.32 20.04 -23.01
C ASP A 55 3.37 19.51 -24.00
N THR A 56 3.81 20.36 -24.92
CA THR A 56 4.73 20.00 -26.00
C THR A 56 6.14 19.68 -25.50
N GLU A 57 6.63 20.35 -24.47
CA GLU A 57 7.95 20.11 -23.90
C GLU A 57 7.98 18.75 -23.20
N VAL A 58 6.99 18.48 -22.36
CA VAL A 58 6.82 17.18 -21.68
C VAL A 58 6.65 16.05 -22.71
N LYS A 59 5.85 16.26 -23.77
CA LYS A 59 5.68 15.30 -24.87
C LYS A 59 7.03 14.97 -25.52
N ASN A 60 7.84 15.97 -25.82
CA ASN A 60 9.17 15.78 -26.44
C ASN A 60 10.14 15.06 -25.50
N LEU A 61 10.10 15.35 -24.19
CA LEU A 61 10.92 14.65 -23.21
C LEU A 61 10.56 13.17 -23.13
N ILE A 62 9.26 12.82 -23.17
CA ILE A 62 8.79 11.41 -23.17
C ILE A 62 9.18 10.72 -24.48
N LYS A 63 8.92 11.35 -25.64
CA LYS A 63 9.30 10.80 -26.97
C LYS A 63 10.78 10.49 -27.05
N SER A 64 11.63 11.39 -26.54
CA SER A 64 13.08 11.23 -26.55
C SER A 64 13.62 10.33 -25.42
N LYS A 65 12.74 9.73 -24.60
CA LYS A 65 13.08 8.87 -23.45
C LYS A 65 13.95 9.55 -22.37
N LYS A 66 13.95 10.89 -22.33
CA LYS A 66 14.66 11.66 -21.29
C LYS A 66 13.88 11.77 -19.99
N PHE A 67 12.57 11.57 -20.06
CA PHE A 67 11.66 11.59 -18.91
C PHE A 67 10.50 10.62 -19.15
N ILE A 68 10.02 9.97 -18.09
CA ILE A 68 8.81 9.17 -18.10
C ILE A 68 8.11 9.27 -16.74
N PHE A 69 6.80 9.39 -16.77
CA PHE A 69 5.99 9.39 -15.54
C PHE A 69 5.91 8.01 -14.90
N GLY A 70 5.56 7.96 -13.62
CA GLY A 70 5.19 6.71 -12.94
C GLY A 70 3.98 6.03 -13.58
N GLY A 71 3.91 4.70 -13.44
CA GLY A 71 2.94 3.87 -14.16
C GLY A 71 1.48 4.30 -14.02
N ARG A 72 1.06 4.86 -12.87
CA ARG A 72 -0.32 5.34 -12.69
C ARG A 72 -0.64 6.56 -13.54
N ILE A 73 0.30 7.46 -13.71
CA ILE A 73 0.15 8.63 -14.57
C ILE A 73 0.10 8.20 -16.03
N LEU A 74 1.02 7.29 -16.45
CA LEU A 74 1.03 6.75 -17.80
C LEU A 74 -0.28 6.06 -18.19
N ALA A 75 -0.88 5.32 -17.26
CA ALA A 75 -2.13 4.62 -17.48
C ALA A 75 -3.35 5.54 -17.45
N ASN A 76 -3.39 6.52 -16.52
CA ASN A 76 -4.63 7.14 -16.09
C ASN A 76 -4.79 8.61 -16.48
N ARG A 77 -3.68 9.37 -16.73
CA ARG A 77 -3.78 10.81 -16.99
C ARG A 77 -4.67 11.09 -18.19
N GLY A 78 -5.60 12.02 -18.04
CA GLY A 78 -6.57 12.42 -19.06
C GLY A 78 -7.83 11.55 -19.11
N LEU A 79 -7.88 10.40 -18.41
CA LEU A 79 -9.07 9.53 -18.41
C LEU A 79 -10.20 10.05 -17.51
N GLU A 80 -9.92 10.94 -16.58
CA GLU A 80 -10.94 11.66 -15.80
C GLU A 80 -11.89 12.46 -16.67
N LYS A 81 -11.40 12.98 -17.81
CA LYS A 81 -12.20 13.67 -18.82
C LYS A 81 -13.20 12.75 -19.54
N GLN A 82 -12.99 11.44 -19.44
CA GLN A 82 -13.85 10.40 -20.01
C GLN A 82 -14.75 9.74 -18.94
N ASN A 83 -15.01 10.47 -17.85
CA ASN A 83 -15.84 10.04 -16.72
C ASN A 83 -15.33 8.76 -16.02
N ARG A 84 -14.02 8.48 -16.07
CA ARG A 84 -13.40 7.39 -15.33
C ARG A 84 -12.91 7.86 -13.97
N LYS A 85 -13.18 7.06 -12.95
CA LYS A 85 -12.63 7.27 -11.61
C LYS A 85 -11.25 6.65 -11.54
N VAL A 86 -10.22 7.49 -11.52
CA VAL A 86 -8.81 7.08 -11.55
C VAL A 86 -8.02 7.77 -10.44
N THR A 87 -6.88 7.21 -10.10
CA THR A 87 -5.89 7.85 -9.22
C THR A 87 -4.54 7.96 -9.91
N TYR A 88 -3.77 8.98 -9.54
CA TYR A 88 -2.37 9.17 -9.98
C TYR A 88 -1.36 8.71 -8.93
N SER A 89 -1.80 8.46 -7.71
CA SER A 89 -0.97 7.89 -6.65
C SER A 89 -1.05 6.36 -6.61
N ASN A 90 0.07 5.72 -6.30
CA ASN A 90 0.13 4.26 -6.20
C ASN A 90 -0.29 3.75 -4.83
N CYS A 91 0.09 4.48 -3.78
CA CYS A 91 0.01 4.01 -2.41
C CYS A 91 -0.54 5.09 -1.49
N TYR A 92 -1.27 4.66 -0.47
CA TYR A 92 -1.96 5.49 0.51
C TYR A 92 -1.73 4.93 1.90
N VAL A 93 -1.79 5.81 2.90
CA VAL A 93 -1.94 5.44 4.30
C VAL A 93 -3.34 5.84 4.72
N ILE A 94 -4.07 4.91 5.33
CA ILE A 94 -5.39 5.15 5.90
C ILE A 94 -5.23 5.33 7.41
N ALA A 95 -5.95 6.28 7.98
CA ALA A 95 -5.95 6.50 9.42
C ALA A 95 -6.25 5.18 10.16
N PRO A 96 -5.50 4.87 11.23
CA PRO A 96 -5.76 3.70 12.06
C PRO A 96 -7.23 3.65 12.51
N PRO A 97 -7.85 2.47 12.51
CA PRO A 97 -9.19 2.34 13.10
C PRO A 97 -9.16 2.64 14.60
N GLU A 98 -10.20 3.28 15.09
CA GLU A 98 -10.47 3.39 16.52
C GLU A 98 -10.97 2.03 17.06
N ASP A 99 -10.88 1.83 18.36
CA ASP A 99 -11.21 0.57 19.03
C ASP A 99 -12.74 0.32 19.17
N ASN A 100 -13.45 0.43 18.04
CA ASN A 100 -14.88 0.14 17.92
C ASN A 100 -15.22 -0.48 16.55
N LEU A 101 -16.32 -1.22 16.48
CA LEU A 101 -16.73 -1.94 15.28
C LEU A 101 -16.99 -1.00 14.11
N GLU A 102 -17.62 0.14 14.35
CA GLU A 102 -17.97 1.11 13.31
C GLU A 102 -16.71 1.61 12.60
N SER A 103 -15.68 1.99 13.35
CA SER A 103 -14.40 2.45 12.80
C SER A 103 -13.62 1.33 12.09
N ILE A 104 -13.64 0.10 12.63
CA ILE A 104 -13.02 -1.07 11.99
C ILE A 104 -13.63 -1.33 10.63
N PHE A 105 -14.98 -1.33 10.52
CA PHE A 105 -15.67 -1.57 9.26
C PHE A 105 -15.58 -0.39 8.30
N GLU A 106 -15.57 0.86 8.81
CA GLU A 106 -15.33 2.05 8.00
C GLU A 106 -13.92 2.04 7.39
N CYS A 107 -12.91 1.62 8.14
CA CYS A 107 -11.57 1.40 7.63
C CYS A 107 -11.58 0.39 6.47
N GLY A 108 -12.28 -0.74 6.61
CA GLY A 108 -12.50 -1.70 5.53
C GLY A 108 -13.16 -1.10 4.30
N ALA A 109 -14.15 -0.24 4.46
CA ALA A 109 -14.81 0.47 3.36
C ALA A 109 -13.85 1.44 2.64
N LYS A 110 -12.99 2.15 3.39
CA LYS A 110 -11.94 3.03 2.84
C LYS A 110 -10.90 2.22 2.04
N LEU A 111 -10.48 1.07 2.55
CA LEU A 111 -9.61 0.11 1.85
C LEU A 111 -10.23 -0.32 0.51
N ALA A 112 -11.47 -0.82 0.55
CA ALA A 112 -12.20 -1.27 -0.64
C ALA A 112 -12.30 -0.18 -1.70
N ARG A 113 -12.63 1.05 -1.30
CA ARG A 113 -12.70 2.21 -2.20
C ARG A 113 -11.36 2.52 -2.84
N THR A 114 -10.28 2.56 -2.05
CA THR A 114 -8.94 2.86 -2.54
C THR A 114 -8.43 1.78 -3.50
N PHE A 115 -8.66 0.50 -3.17
CA PHE A 115 -8.33 -0.60 -4.08
C PHE A 115 -9.12 -0.51 -5.39
N SER A 116 -10.41 -0.15 -5.35
CA SER A 116 -11.23 -0.02 -6.56
C SER A 116 -10.72 1.06 -7.53
N TYR A 117 -9.99 2.07 -7.04
CA TYR A 117 -9.33 3.08 -7.86
C TYR A 117 -7.90 2.72 -8.24
N GLY A 118 -7.43 1.54 -7.80
CA GLY A 118 -6.13 1.01 -8.14
C GLY A 118 -5.00 1.42 -7.17
N GLY A 119 -5.30 2.07 -6.05
CA GLY A 119 -4.33 2.38 -5.00
C GLY A 119 -4.00 1.16 -4.14
N GLY A 120 -2.79 1.11 -3.57
CA GLY A 120 -2.45 0.24 -2.46
C GLY A 120 -2.61 0.98 -1.13
N CYS A 121 -2.82 0.29 -0.03
CA CYS A 121 -3.06 0.89 1.28
C CYS A 121 -2.16 0.32 2.37
N GLY A 122 -1.80 1.17 3.34
CA GLY A 122 -1.27 0.76 4.63
C GLY A 122 -2.19 1.18 5.76
N ILE A 123 -2.31 0.33 6.76
CA ILE A 123 -3.05 0.59 8.02
C ILE A 123 -2.22 0.15 9.21
N ASP A 124 -2.47 0.75 10.35
CA ASP A 124 -1.93 0.34 11.64
C ASP A 124 -3.06 -0.10 12.56
N ILE A 125 -2.89 -1.22 13.24
CA ILE A 125 -3.93 -1.81 14.10
C ILE A 125 -3.60 -1.71 15.59
N SER A 126 -2.59 -0.94 15.97
CA SER A 126 -2.13 -0.83 17.36
C SER A 126 -3.16 -0.22 18.29
N ASN A 127 -4.16 0.50 17.76
CA ASN A 127 -5.23 1.08 18.56
C ASN A 127 -6.33 0.08 18.94
N LEU A 128 -6.34 -1.10 18.31
CA LEU A 128 -7.37 -2.11 18.60
C LEU A 128 -7.01 -2.90 19.86
N ARG A 129 -8.00 -3.17 20.69
CA ARG A 129 -7.81 -3.92 21.93
C ARG A 129 -7.32 -5.35 21.69
N PRO A 130 -6.48 -5.88 22.60
CA PRO A 130 -5.91 -7.21 22.47
C PRO A 130 -6.93 -8.31 22.71
N THR A 131 -6.55 -9.53 22.29
CA THR A 131 -7.31 -10.76 22.54
C THR A 131 -7.67 -10.92 24.02
N GLY A 132 -8.92 -11.27 24.28
CA GLY A 132 -9.46 -11.47 25.64
C GLY A 132 -9.87 -10.19 26.38
N ALA A 133 -9.61 -8.99 25.82
CA ALA A 133 -10.10 -7.74 26.39
C ALA A 133 -11.63 -7.73 26.46
N LYS A 134 -12.17 -7.12 27.53
CA LYS A 134 -13.62 -7.05 27.74
C LYS A 134 -14.30 -6.20 26.69
N VAL A 135 -15.47 -6.65 26.28
CA VAL A 135 -16.39 -5.90 25.42
C VAL A 135 -17.76 -5.83 26.06
N ASN A 136 -18.45 -4.73 25.81
CA ASN A 136 -19.79 -4.51 26.38
C ASN A 136 -20.88 -4.99 25.42
N ASN A 137 -20.76 -6.27 24.95
CA ASN A 137 -21.74 -6.90 24.07
C ASN A 137 -21.93 -8.39 24.44
N ALA A 138 -22.70 -9.12 23.64
CA ALA A 138 -23.02 -10.54 23.88
C ALA A 138 -21.79 -11.46 23.95
N ALA A 139 -20.69 -11.08 23.29
CA ALA A 139 -19.44 -11.89 23.24
C ALA A 139 -18.65 -11.82 24.57
N LYS A 140 -18.85 -10.78 25.39
CA LYS A 140 -18.12 -10.48 26.64
C LYS A 140 -16.63 -10.17 26.47
N THR A 141 -15.93 -10.85 25.59
CA THR A 141 -14.50 -10.64 25.27
C THR A 141 -14.30 -10.58 23.77
N THR A 142 -13.26 -9.86 23.32
CA THR A 142 -12.88 -9.76 21.91
C THR A 142 -11.91 -10.87 21.51
N SER A 143 -11.89 -11.17 20.20
CA SER A 143 -10.88 -12.02 19.55
C SER A 143 -9.56 -11.29 19.27
N GLY A 144 -9.46 -10.00 19.59
CA GLY A 144 -8.23 -9.21 19.50
C GLY A 144 -7.98 -8.53 18.16
N ALA A 145 -6.92 -7.70 18.13
CA ALA A 145 -6.53 -6.91 16.98
C ALA A 145 -6.17 -7.79 15.76
N VAL A 146 -5.46 -8.88 15.99
CA VAL A 146 -4.98 -9.79 14.94
C VAL A 146 -6.12 -10.47 14.19
N SER A 147 -7.24 -10.76 14.84
CA SER A 147 -8.39 -11.41 14.20
C SER A 147 -9.04 -10.56 13.11
N PHE A 148 -9.00 -9.22 13.22
CA PHE A 148 -9.54 -8.32 12.19
C PHE A 148 -8.64 -8.23 10.94
N MET A 149 -7.42 -8.72 10.99
CA MET A 149 -6.54 -8.74 9.83
C MET A 149 -7.06 -9.66 8.71
N ASP A 150 -7.74 -10.75 9.04
CA ASP A 150 -8.38 -11.62 8.03
C ASP A 150 -9.49 -10.89 7.28
N PHE A 151 -10.27 -10.05 7.95
CA PHE A 151 -11.28 -9.19 7.33
C PHE A 151 -10.64 -8.23 6.31
N TYR A 152 -9.57 -7.51 6.69
CA TYR A 152 -8.86 -6.60 5.80
C TYR A 152 -8.17 -7.33 4.63
N SER A 153 -7.59 -8.49 4.91
CA SER A 153 -7.00 -9.35 3.88
C SER A 153 -8.04 -9.86 2.89
N TYR A 154 -9.23 -10.24 3.37
CA TYR A 154 -10.34 -10.67 2.52
C TYR A 154 -10.80 -9.56 1.57
N ILE A 155 -10.99 -8.34 2.08
CA ILE A 155 -11.34 -7.17 1.25
C ILE A 155 -10.30 -6.97 0.15
N THR A 156 -9.01 -7.07 0.50
CA THR A 156 -7.90 -6.90 -0.46
C THR A 156 -7.95 -7.93 -1.59
N GLY A 157 -8.34 -9.16 -1.28
CA GLY A 157 -8.51 -10.23 -2.27
C GLY A 157 -9.76 -10.10 -3.13
N LEU A 158 -10.83 -9.55 -2.54
CA LEU A 158 -12.14 -9.41 -3.20
C LEU A 158 -12.15 -8.28 -4.22
N ILE A 159 -11.50 -7.15 -3.91
CA ILE A 159 -11.50 -5.97 -4.78
C ILE A 159 -10.39 -6.10 -5.83
N GLY A 160 -10.75 -6.63 -6.99
CA GLY A 160 -9.84 -6.79 -8.12
C GLY A 160 -9.50 -5.47 -8.82
N GLN A 161 -8.30 -5.39 -9.39
CA GLN A 161 -7.79 -4.24 -10.16
C GLN A 161 -7.35 -4.71 -11.56
N SER A 162 -8.27 -5.09 -12.44
CA SER A 162 -7.97 -5.45 -13.85
C SER A 162 -6.65 -6.23 -14.01
N GLY A 163 -6.57 -7.43 -13.42
CA GLY A 163 -5.37 -8.29 -13.45
C GLY A 163 -4.26 -7.94 -12.44
N ARG A 164 -4.49 -6.96 -11.54
CA ARG A 164 -3.59 -6.63 -10.44
C ARG A 164 -4.34 -6.82 -9.11
N ARG A 165 -3.68 -7.45 -8.14
CA ARG A 165 -4.22 -7.58 -6.77
C ARG A 165 -4.08 -6.26 -6.02
N GLY A 166 -4.98 -5.97 -5.09
CA GLY A 166 -4.78 -4.93 -4.09
C GLY A 166 -3.47 -5.18 -3.33
N ALA A 167 -2.80 -4.11 -2.90
CA ALA A 167 -1.63 -4.19 -2.04
C ALA A 167 -1.99 -3.60 -0.68
N LEU A 168 -1.84 -4.39 0.38
CA LEU A 168 -2.12 -3.99 1.75
C LEU A 168 -0.88 -4.21 2.62
N MET A 169 -0.56 -3.24 3.46
CA MET A 169 0.36 -3.34 4.59
C MET A 169 -0.43 -3.21 5.87
N ILE A 170 -0.22 -4.11 6.82
CA ILE A 170 -0.75 -4.00 8.17
C ILE A 170 0.42 -3.94 9.14
N SER A 171 0.45 -2.93 10.00
CA SER A 171 1.46 -2.80 11.04
C SER A 171 0.85 -2.84 12.43
N ILE A 172 1.69 -3.23 13.41
CA ILE A 172 1.40 -3.19 14.84
C ILE A 172 2.59 -2.65 15.61
N SER A 173 2.36 -1.99 16.73
CA SER A 173 3.43 -1.52 17.62
C SER A 173 4.05 -2.66 18.43
N CYS A 174 5.36 -2.56 18.69
CA CYS A 174 6.09 -3.55 19.49
C CYS A 174 5.70 -3.60 20.97
N ASP A 175 4.87 -2.68 21.43
CA ASP A 175 4.34 -2.63 22.81
C ASP A 175 2.90 -3.17 22.93
N HIS A 176 2.31 -3.64 21.82
CA HIS A 176 0.96 -4.19 21.82
C HIS A 176 0.91 -5.60 22.42
N PRO A 177 -0.08 -5.94 23.29
CA PRO A 177 -0.16 -7.26 23.93
C PRO A 177 -0.32 -8.45 22.95
N ASP A 178 -0.93 -8.25 21.77
CA ASP A 178 -1.05 -9.28 20.73
C ASP A 178 0.19 -9.39 19.81
N LEU A 179 1.33 -8.77 20.17
CA LEU A 179 2.54 -8.76 19.35
C LEU A 179 3.04 -10.15 18.97
N GLU A 180 3.04 -11.10 19.90
CA GLU A 180 3.50 -12.46 19.61
C GLU A 180 2.60 -13.18 18.62
N GLU A 181 1.28 -13.06 18.78
CA GLU A 181 0.29 -13.61 17.84
C GLU A 181 0.46 -13.01 16.44
N PHE A 182 0.68 -11.68 16.37
CA PHE A 182 0.96 -11.00 15.12
C PHE A 182 2.23 -11.50 14.43
N ILE A 183 3.32 -11.68 15.17
CA ILE A 183 4.60 -12.18 14.64
C ILE A 183 4.43 -13.59 14.07
N GLU A 184 3.71 -14.47 14.75
CA GLU A 184 3.53 -15.87 14.37
C GLU A 184 2.45 -16.08 13.30
N LEU A 185 1.68 -15.06 12.96
CA LEU A 185 0.49 -15.18 12.09
C LEU A 185 0.79 -15.85 10.75
N LYS A 186 1.91 -15.50 10.11
CA LYS A 186 2.30 -16.03 8.79
C LYS A 186 2.83 -17.46 8.80
N SER A 187 3.02 -18.06 9.96
CA SER A 187 3.29 -19.49 10.06
C SER A 187 2.08 -20.32 9.60
N ASN A 188 0.88 -19.77 9.69
CA ASN A 188 -0.31 -20.31 9.05
C ASN A 188 -0.49 -19.65 7.67
N LEU A 189 -0.12 -20.39 6.61
CA LEU A 189 -0.15 -19.90 5.23
C LEU A 189 -1.54 -19.62 4.68
N ASP A 190 -2.60 -20.02 5.37
CA ASP A 190 -4.00 -19.77 4.98
C ASP A 190 -4.53 -18.44 5.54
N LYS A 191 -3.82 -17.84 6.52
CA LYS A 191 -4.24 -16.59 7.16
C LYS A 191 -3.59 -15.36 6.51
N VAL A 192 -4.36 -14.28 6.42
CA VAL A 192 -3.90 -12.95 5.97
C VAL A 192 -3.05 -13.03 4.70
N THR A 193 -3.50 -13.81 3.71
CA THR A 193 -2.74 -14.12 2.49
C THR A 193 -2.59 -12.96 1.51
N LYS A 194 -3.29 -11.84 1.73
CA LYS A 194 -3.36 -10.69 0.82
C LYS A 194 -2.82 -9.40 1.44
N ALA A 195 -2.13 -9.49 2.57
CA ALA A 195 -1.49 -8.35 3.21
C ALA A 195 -0.04 -8.69 3.59
N ASN A 196 0.86 -7.72 3.41
CA ASN A 196 2.16 -7.73 4.06
C ASN A 196 1.99 -7.27 5.51
N ILE A 197 2.82 -7.75 6.40
CA ILE A 197 2.77 -7.38 7.81
C ILE A 197 4.12 -6.87 8.31
N SER A 198 4.12 -5.90 9.22
CA SER A 198 5.34 -5.33 9.80
C SER A 198 5.15 -4.90 11.24
N VAL A 199 6.19 -5.08 12.06
CA VAL A 199 6.22 -4.60 13.44
C VAL A 199 6.91 -3.24 13.50
N ARG A 200 6.28 -2.26 14.14
CA ARG A 200 6.88 -0.96 14.43
C ARG A 200 7.68 -1.08 15.73
N VAL A 201 9.00 -1.05 15.64
CA VAL A 201 9.89 -1.10 16.79
C VAL A 201 10.35 0.31 17.18
N THR A 202 10.46 0.56 18.50
CA THR A 202 11.00 1.80 19.05
C THR A 202 12.47 1.64 19.38
N ASP A 203 13.20 2.76 19.51
CA ASP A 203 14.59 2.76 19.98
C ASP A 203 14.68 2.10 21.36
N LYS A 204 13.73 2.41 22.27
CA LYS A 204 13.64 1.78 23.60
C LYS A 204 13.50 0.26 23.54
N PHE A 205 12.70 -0.27 22.60
CA PHE A 205 12.58 -1.72 22.41
C PHE A 205 13.91 -2.31 21.94
N MET A 206 14.58 -1.67 20.98
CA MET A 206 15.88 -2.14 20.47
C MET A 206 16.98 -2.09 21.52
N GLU A 207 17.02 -1.05 22.36
CA GLU A 207 17.92 -0.98 23.54
C GLU A 207 17.67 -2.13 24.52
N ALA A 208 16.40 -2.46 24.78
CA ALA A 208 16.03 -3.60 25.63
C ALA A 208 16.48 -4.93 25.02
N VAL A 209 16.41 -5.08 23.68
CA VAL A 209 16.94 -6.25 22.95
C VAL A 209 18.45 -6.36 23.13
N GLU A 210 19.19 -5.26 22.97
CA GLU A 210 20.66 -5.22 23.11
C GLU A 210 21.09 -5.61 24.52
N HIS A 211 20.42 -5.06 25.54
CA HIS A 211 20.75 -5.28 26.94
C HIS A 211 20.07 -6.50 27.58
N ASN A 212 19.35 -7.31 26.78
CA ASN A 212 18.64 -8.52 27.25
C ASN A 212 17.66 -8.23 28.38
N GLN A 213 16.87 -7.16 28.24
CA GLN A 213 15.90 -6.70 29.23
C GLN A 213 14.49 -7.14 28.89
N ASN A 214 13.63 -7.17 29.88
CA ASN A 214 12.18 -7.31 29.68
C ASN A 214 11.56 -5.97 29.28
N VAL A 215 10.45 -6.06 28.55
CA VAL A 215 9.58 -4.94 28.20
C VAL A 215 8.15 -5.29 28.58
N THR A 216 7.37 -4.25 28.91
CA THR A 216 5.95 -4.40 29.19
C THR A 216 5.17 -4.09 27.93
N LEU A 217 4.49 -5.07 27.37
CA LEU A 217 3.44 -4.87 26.37
C LEU A 217 2.20 -4.33 27.11
N SER A 218 1.57 -3.29 26.61
CA SER A 218 0.49 -2.61 27.31
C SER A 218 -0.55 -2.04 26.35
N PHE A 219 -1.81 -2.20 26.73
CA PHE A 219 -2.96 -1.56 26.06
C PHE A 219 -3.91 -1.00 27.11
N THR A 220 -4.33 0.24 26.95
CA THR A 220 -5.33 0.87 27.81
C THR A 220 -6.57 1.19 26.98
N SER A 221 -7.71 0.59 27.33
CA SER A 221 -8.98 0.83 26.66
C SER A 221 -9.55 2.20 27.00
N GLU A 222 -10.48 2.70 26.20
CA GLU A 222 -11.19 3.96 26.45
C GLU A 222 -11.92 4.00 27.80
N VAL A 223 -12.33 2.84 28.33
CA VAL A 223 -12.97 2.72 29.67
C VAL A 223 -11.96 2.61 30.79
N GLY A 224 -10.66 2.77 30.52
CA GLY A 224 -9.60 2.78 31.53
C GLY A 224 -9.12 1.40 31.98
N GLU A 225 -9.56 0.29 31.36
CA GLU A 225 -8.98 -1.04 31.59
C GLU A 225 -7.61 -1.14 30.96
N THR A 226 -6.58 -1.46 31.76
CA THR A 226 -5.21 -1.65 31.26
C THR A 226 -4.85 -3.12 31.30
N ILE A 227 -4.43 -3.66 30.14
CA ILE A 227 -3.93 -5.02 29.97
C ILE A 227 -2.43 -4.94 29.79
N THR A 228 -1.67 -5.66 30.59
CA THR A 228 -0.20 -5.68 30.52
C THR A 228 0.33 -7.11 30.45
N LYS A 229 1.47 -7.27 29.74
CA LYS A 229 2.20 -8.54 29.64
C LYS A 229 3.69 -8.25 29.66
N GLU A 230 4.45 -8.84 30.60
CA GLU A 230 5.91 -8.78 30.62
C GLU A 230 6.49 -9.85 29.68
N VAL A 231 7.42 -9.44 28.82
CA VAL A 231 8.09 -10.33 27.87
C VAL A 231 9.59 -9.97 27.75
N SER A 232 10.43 -10.94 27.39
CA SER A 232 11.81 -10.67 27.03
C SER A 232 11.87 -10.01 25.64
N ALA A 233 12.42 -8.80 25.56
CA ALA A 233 12.59 -8.09 24.28
C ALA A 233 13.46 -8.91 23.31
N ARG A 234 14.50 -9.57 23.80
CA ARG A 234 15.40 -10.40 22.99
C ARG A 234 14.71 -11.64 22.44
N GLU A 235 13.88 -12.32 23.22
CA GLU A 235 13.12 -13.49 22.77
C GLU A 235 12.11 -13.11 21.69
N ILE A 236 11.40 -11.98 21.85
CA ILE A 236 10.50 -11.42 20.83
C ILE A 236 11.26 -11.11 19.54
N PHE A 237 12.43 -10.46 19.65
CA PHE A 237 13.23 -10.11 18.48
C PHE A 237 13.75 -11.35 17.75
N ILE A 238 14.23 -12.38 18.48
CA ILE A 238 14.66 -13.66 17.90
C ILE A 238 13.48 -14.35 17.20
N LYS A 239 12.30 -14.36 17.82
CA LYS A 239 11.06 -14.92 17.24
C LYS A 239 10.72 -14.20 15.92
N LEU A 240 10.77 -12.86 15.91
CA LEU A 240 10.51 -12.04 14.73
C LEU A 240 11.52 -12.35 13.61
N ALA A 241 12.82 -12.38 13.93
CA ALA A 241 13.88 -12.71 12.98
C ALA A 241 13.70 -14.12 12.39
N LYS A 242 13.31 -15.10 13.23
CA LYS A 242 13.03 -16.47 12.78
C LYS A 242 11.82 -16.52 11.85
N MET A 243 10.72 -15.86 12.18
CA MET A 243 9.53 -15.80 11.30
C MET A 243 9.86 -15.13 9.98
N ASN A 244 10.62 -14.02 10.00
CA ASN A 244 11.07 -13.36 8.79
C ASN A 244 11.97 -14.28 7.93
N TRP A 245 12.87 -15.04 8.55
CA TRP A 245 13.69 -16.03 7.83
C TRP A 245 12.86 -17.14 7.20
N ASP A 246 11.91 -17.70 7.96
CA ASP A 246 11.11 -18.85 7.51
C ASP A 246 10.02 -18.47 6.50
N TYR A 247 9.41 -17.26 6.62
CA TYR A 247 8.21 -16.86 5.88
C TYR A 247 8.36 -15.50 5.16
N ALA A 248 9.52 -14.84 5.23
CA ALA A 248 9.78 -13.49 4.71
C ALA A 248 8.94 -12.37 5.37
N GLU A 249 8.21 -12.68 6.44
CA GLU A 249 7.35 -11.77 7.21
C GLU A 249 7.33 -12.17 8.68
N PRO A 250 7.09 -11.22 9.61
CA PRO A 250 6.87 -9.78 9.41
C PRO A 250 8.16 -9.01 9.10
N GLY A 251 7.99 -7.84 8.47
CA GLY A 251 9.05 -6.83 8.36
C GLY A 251 9.24 -6.05 9.66
N ILE A 252 10.30 -5.25 9.73
CA ILE A 252 10.60 -4.35 10.85
C ILE A 252 10.57 -2.90 10.36
N LEU A 253 9.89 -2.03 11.11
CA LEU A 253 9.84 -0.58 10.89
C LEU A 253 10.47 0.11 12.10
N PHE A 254 11.61 0.76 11.91
CA PHE A 254 12.28 1.55 12.96
C PHE A 254 11.52 2.87 13.15
N TRP A 255 10.49 2.82 14.00
CA TRP A 255 9.45 3.83 14.06
C TRP A 255 9.94 5.20 14.52
N ASP A 256 10.87 5.23 15.47
CA ASP A 256 11.45 6.50 15.94
C ASP A 256 12.34 7.12 14.86
N ALA A 257 13.12 6.34 14.12
CA ALA A 257 13.87 6.83 12.98
C ALA A 257 12.93 7.40 11.89
N ILE A 258 11.81 6.71 11.57
CA ILE A 258 10.81 7.21 10.63
C ILE A 258 10.24 8.56 11.08
N LYS A 259 9.85 8.67 12.36
CA LYS A 259 9.34 9.94 12.92
C LYS A 259 10.37 11.07 12.88
N ASN A 260 11.62 10.77 13.17
CA ASN A 260 12.70 11.75 13.18
C ASN A 260 13.04 12.29 11.78
N TRP A 261 12.77 11.53 10.71
CA TRP A 261 12.92 11.96 9.32
C TRP A 261 11.66 12.62 8.74
N ASN A 262 10.77 13.11 9.59
CA ASN A 262 9.55 13.78 9.15
C ASN A 262 9.87 15.15 8.52
N LEU A 263 9.72 15.24 7.19
CA LEU A 263 9.90 16.49 6.42
C LEU A 263 8.83 17.56 6.75
N LEU A 264 7.71 17.15 7.37
CA LEU A 264 6.62 18.03 7.80
C LEU A 264 6.64 18.28 9.33
N SER A 265 7.78 18.05 10.00
CA SER A 265 7.93 18.18 11.45
C SER A 265 7.62 19.59 11.99
N ASN A 266 7.65 20.61 11.13
CA ASN A 266 7.23 21.98 11.44
C ASN A 266 5.71 22.22 11.37
N ASN A 267 4.92 21.23 10.92
CA ASN A 267 3.48 21.27 10.92
C ASN A 267 2.95 20.47 12.13
N PRO A 268 2.40 21.12 13.19
CA PRO A 268 1.92 20.44 14.38
C PRO A 268 0.71 19.54 14.13
N ASP A 269 -0.02 19.79 13.04
CA ASP A 269 -1.21 19.01 12.67
C ASP A 269 -0.86 17.74 11.88
N PHE A 270 0.45 17.53 11.57
CA PHE A 270 0.88 16.36 10.83
C PHE A 270 1.58 15.33 11.72
N SER A 271 1.10 14.10 11.66
CA SER A 271 1.75 12.92 12.25
C SER A 271 1.64 11.74 11.30
N PHE A 272 2.62 10.84 11.36
CA PHE A 272 2.53 9.58 10.62
C PHE A 272 1.50 8.64 11.24
N ALA A 273 0.51 8.26 10.46
CA ALA A 273 -0.51 7.26 10.85
C ALA A 273 -0.04 5.81 10.66
N GLY A 274 0.97 5.61 9.83
CA GLY A 274 1.52 4.31 9.47
C GLY A 274 2.40 4.41 8.23
N VAL A 275 2.68 3.29 7.58
CA VAL A 275 3.40 3.22 6.31
C VAL A 275 2.51 2.65 5.22
N ASN A 276 2.80 2.99 3.96
CA ASN A 276 2.11 2.46 2.80
C ASN A 276 2.56 1.01 2.49
N PRO A 277 2.00 0.31 1.45
CA PRO A 277 2.36 -1.07 1.14
C PRO A 277 3.83 -1.30 0.76
N CYS A 278 4.57 -0.23 0.42
CA CYS A 278 5.99 -0.28 0.10
C CYS A 278 6.88 0.03 1.31
N ALA A 279 6.30 0.15 2.51
CA ALA A 279 6.96 0.54 3.77
C ALA A 279 7.64 1.93 3.71
N MET A 280 7.04 2.86 2.95
CA MET A 280 7.50 4.25 2.82
C MET A 280 6.52 5.20 3.50
#